data_4b94ca040c29f406c334d6a5ca4e65a7
#
_entry.id   4b94ca040c29f406c334d6a5ca4e65a7
#
_cell.length_a   1.000
_cell.length_b   1.000
_cell.length_c   1.000
_cell.angle_alpha   90.00
_cell.angle_beta   90.00
_cell.angle_gamma   90.00
#
_symmetry.space_group_name_H-M   'P 1'
#
loop_
_entity.id
_entity.type
_entity.pdbx_description
1 polymer ?
#
loop_
_entity_poly.entity_id
_entity_poly.type
_entity_poly.pdbx_seq_one_letter_code
_entity_poly.pdbx_strand_id
1 'polypeptide(L)'
;MSYNYTTLIDNYINQSAPIGSTAEGRMSFRGDTLYSYKSKLFQRIAPNTYILDVAISKYSVTTAKHTMRILRAMPSNVTVYRTCIDNDPISNVIDYVSDIKYLISKFTRARSIKPQWQKQINRTYVELQSYIEFYKLDKRTTAYRQFKQLFTIMFEAKCL
;
A
#
# COMPACT_ATOMS: atom_id res chain seq x y z
N MET A 1 2.74 -5.65 -28.20
CA MET A 1 1.30 -5.40 -28.34
C MET A 1 0.96 -4.22 -27.46
N SER A 2 0.28 -3.19 -27.98
CA SER A 2 -0.15 -2.03 -27.16
C SER A 2 -1.60 -2.15 -26.80
N TYR A 3 -1.95 -1.81 -25.56
CA TYR A 3 -3.27 -1.90 -24.99
C TYR A 3 -3.81 -0.50 -24.62
N ASN A 4 -5.12 -0.34 -24.55
CA ASN A 4 -5.68 0.76 -23.79
C ASN A 4 -5.53 0.49 -22.29
N TYR A 5 -5.75 1.50 -21.43
CA TYR A 5 -5.56 1.38 -19.99
C TYR A 5 -6.42 0.29 -19.33
N THR A 6 -7.67 0.15 -19.74
CA THR A 6 -8.61 -0.84 -19.17
C THR A 6 -8.13 -2.25 -19.49
N THR A 7 -7.90 -2.56 -20.77
CA THR A 7 -7.42 -3.88 -21.19
C THR A 7 -6.07 -4.22 -20.59
N LEU A 8 -5.17 -3.22 -20.45
CA LEU A 8 -3.86 -3.43 -19.82
C LEU A 8 -4.01 -3.84 -18.35
N ILE A 9 -4.88 -3.15 -17.60
CA ILE A 9 -5.12 -3.42 -16.19
C ILE A 9 -5.80 -4.77 -16.01
N ASP A 10 -6.79 -5.09 -16.85
CA ASP A 10 -7.48 -6.37 -16.83
C ASP A 10 -6.51 -7.54 -17.10
N ASN A 11 -5.62 -7.40 -18.09
CA ASN A 11 -4.59 -8.40 -18.38
C ASN A 11 -3.60 -8.58 -17.21
N TYR A 12 -3.24 -7.50 -16.51
CA TYR A 12 -2.38 -7.58 -15.33
C TYR A 12 -3.09 -8.25 -14.15
N ILE A 13 -4.32 -7.88 -13.85
CA ILE A 13 -5.08 -8.46 -12.74
C ILE A 13 -5.34 -9.94 -12.98
N ASN A 14 -5.79 -10.30 -14.18
CA ASN A 14 -6.16 -11.68 -14.56
C ASN A 14 -4.98 -12.53 -15.00
N GLN A 15 -3.76 -11.97 -15.07
CA GLN A 15 -2.55 -12.66 -15.58
C GLN A 15 -2.74 -13.29 -16.96
N SER A 16 -3.55 -12.68 -17.81
CA SER A 16 -3.86 -13.19 -19.14
C SER A 16 -2.74 -12.95 -20.17
N ALA A 17 -1.71 -12.19 -19.79
CA ALA A 17 -0.50 -11.97 -20.58
C ALA A 17 0.73 -11.81 -19.67
N PRO A 18 1.95 -12.23 -20.10
CA PRO A 18 3.16 -12.06 -19.31
C PRO A 18 3.70 -10.62 -19.30
N ILE A 19 3.39 -9.83 -20.33
CA ILE A 19 3.82 -8.44 -20.50
C ILE A 19 2.74 -7.63 -21.22
N GLY A 20 2.68 -6.35 -20.93
CA GLY A 20 1.80 -5.43 -21.63
C GLY A 20 2.24 -3.98 -21.47
N SER A 21 1.86 -3.13 -22.42
CA SER A 21 2.14 -1.69 -22.38
C SER A 21 1.03 -0.90 -23.05
N THR A 22 0.80 0.33 -22.60
CA THR A 22 0.02 1.31 -23.38
C THR A 22 0.84 1.78 -24.60
N ALA A 23 0.16 2.31 -25.62
CA ALA A 23 0.82 2.77 -26.85
C ALA A 23 1.94 3.77 -26.59
N GLU A 24 1.76 4.66 -25.59
CA GLU A 24 2.73 5.70 -25.23
C GLU A 24 3.73 5.21 -24.16
N GLY A 25 3.68 3.95 -23.73
CA GLY A 25 4.56 3.41 -22.70
C GLY A 25 4.38 4.03 -21.29
N ARG A 26 3.32 4.81 -21.07
CA ARG A 26 3.09 5.48 -19.79
C ARG A 26 2.70 4.51 -18.67
N MET A 27 2.09 3.40 -19.01
CA MET A 27 1.79 2.29 -18.12
C MET A 27 2.17 0.99 -18.78
N SER A 28 2.81 0.09 -18.03
CA SER A 28 3.20 -1.22 -18.51
C SER A 28 3.21 -2.22 -17.36
N PHE A 29 3.19 -3.52 -17.68
CA PHE A 29 3.46 -4.57 -16.69
C PHE A 29 4.38 -5.63 -17.26
N ARG A 30 5.10 -6.30 -16.36
CA ARG A 30 5.92 -7.46 -16.65
C ARG A 30 5.79 -8.46 -15.50
N GLY A 31 5.22 -9.64 -15.77
CA GLY A 31 4.88 -10.61 -14.74
C GLY A 31 4.01 -9.98 -13.66
N ASP A 32 4.45 -10.10 -12.42
CA ASP A 32 3.72 -9.61 -11.23
C ASP A 32 3.89 -8.12 -10.94
N THR A 33 4.66 -7.38 -11.75
CA THR A 33 4.93 -5.96 -11.49
C THR A 33 4.30 -5.08 -12.55
N LEU A 34 3.53 -4.09 -12.08
CA LEU A 34 2.96 -3.03 -12.90
C LEU A 34 3.69 -1.71 -12.65
N TYR A 35 4.01 -1.03 -13.74
CA TYR A 35 4.80 0.19 -13.76
C TYR A 35 3.96 1.40 -14.18
N SER A 36 4.23 2.55 -13.57
CA SER A 36 3.86 3.86 -14.09
C SER A 36 5.12 4.51 -14.62
N TYR A 37 5.20 4.70 -15.94
CA TYR A 37 6.43 5.00 -16.66
C TYR A 37 7.47 3.88 -16.40
N LYS A 38 8.60 4.22 -15.76
CA LYS A 38 9.65 3.24 -15.42
C LYS A 38 9.66 2.82 -13.96
N SER A 39 8.76 3.40 -13.13
CA SER A 39 8.72 3.16 -11.69
C SER A 39 7.73 2.06 -11.34
N LYS A 40 8.13 1.14 -10.47
CA LYS A 40 7.25 0.09 -9.94
C LYS A 40 6.11 0.73 -9.15
N LEU A 41 4.87 0.48 -9.54
CA LEU A 41 3.70 1.08 -8.91
C LEU A 41 2.89 0.05 -8.11
N PHE A 42 2.68 -1.12 -8.69
CA PHE A 42 2.04 -2.26 -8.03
C PHE A 42 2.86 -3.51 -8.24
N GLN A 43 2.88 -4.37 -7.23
CA GLN A 43 3.45 -5.71 -7.32
C GLN A 43 2.51 -6.72 -6.68
N ARG A 44 2.18 -7.77 -7.42
CA ARG A 44 1.50 -8.94 -6.88
C ARG A 44 2.51 -9.76 -6.09
N ILE A 45 2.18 -10.11 -4.84
CA ILE A 45 3.03 -10.91 -3.94
C ILE A 45 2.41 -12.26 -3.60
N ALA A 46 1.11 -12.42 -3.82
CA ALA A 46 0.38 -13.67 -3.70
C ALA A 46 -0.95 -13.55 -4.49
N PRO A 47 -1.71 -14.64 -4.70
CA PRO A 47 -3.06 -14.57 -5.24
C PRO A 47 -3.89 -13.53 -4.46
N ASN A 48 -4.50 -12.58 -5.18
CA ASN A 48 -5.31 -11.50 -4.63
C ASN A 48 -4.60 -10.61 -3.59
N THR A 49 -3.25 -10.60 -3.56
CA THR A 49 -2.48 -9.79 -2.61
C THR A 49 -1.41 -8.98 -3.34
N TYR A 50 -1.42 -7.68 -3.12
CA TYR A 50 -0.56 -6.73 -3.81
C TYR A 50 0.12 -5.76 -2.85
N ILE A 51 1.27 -5.23 -3.26
CA ILE A 51 1.87 -4.03 -2.69
C ILE A 51 1.64 -2.88 -3.66
N LEU A 52 1.16 -1.74 -3.14
CA LEU A 52 1.14 -0.44 -3.80
C LEU A 52 2.28 0.41 -3.25
N ASP A 53 3.20 0.83 -4.11
CA ASP A 53 4.28 1.73 -3.70
C ASP A 53 3.72 3.12 -3.36
N VAL A 54 3.82 3.50 -2.08
CA VAL A 54 3.23 4.74 -1.57
C VAL A 54 3.97 5.99 -2.03
N ALA A 55 5.28 5.92 -2.24
CA ALA A 55 6.08 7.04 -2.73
C ALA A 55 5.79 7.28 -4.21
N ILE A 56 5.81 6.23 -5.01
CA ILE A 56 5.53 6.31 -6.45
C ILE A 56 4.08 6.69 -6.72
N SER A 57 3.11 6.17 -5.95
CA SER A 57 1.69 6.46 -6.15
C SER A 57 1.33 7.94 -6.05
N LYS A 58 2.16 8.73 -5.35
CA LYS A 58 1.99 10.17 -5.13
C LYS A 58 2.96 11.03 -5.95
N TYR A 59 3.84 10.42 -6.72
CA TYR A 59 4.94 11.11 -7.41
C TYR A 59 4.47 12.19 -8.40
N SER A 60 3.39 11.92 -9.13
CA SER A 60 2.81 12.87 -10.09
C SER A 60 1.30 12.71 -10.21
N VAL A 61 0.62 13.73 -10.76
CA VAL A 61 -0.82 13.68 -11.05
C VAL A 61 -1.17 12.50 -11.97
N THR A 62 -0.33 12.21 -12.97
CA THR A 62 -0.55 11.10 -13.90
C THR A 62 -0.41 9.76 -13.17
N THR A 63 0.61 9.60 -12.34
CA THR A 63 0.80 8.37 -11.56
C THR A 63 -0.34 8.17 -10.55
N ALA A 64 -0.82 9.24 -9.91
CA ALA A 64 -2.00 9.17 -9.05
C ALA A 64 -3.26 8.72 -9.83
N LYS A 65 -3.46 9.20 -11.06
CA LYS A 65 -4.54 8.73 -11.94
C LYS A 65 -4.39 7.25 -12.30
N HIS A 66 -3.18 6.79 -12.58
CA HIS A 66 -2.89 5.37 -12.82
C HIS A 66 -3.26 4.53 -11.59
N THR A 67 -2.81 4.94 -10.40
CA THR A 67 -3.15 4.29 -9.12
C THR A 67 -4.66 4.15 -8.93
N MET A 68 -5.41 5.24 -9.14
CA MET A 68 -6.86 5.23 -8.97
C MET A 68 -7.57 4.32 -9.98
N ARG A 69 -7.11 4.27 -11.24
CA ARG A 69 -7.66 3.36 -12.25
C ARG A 69 -7.48 1.90 -11.85
N ILE A 70 -6.28 1.53 -11.36
CA ILE A 70 -5.98 0.17 -10.92
C ILE A 70 -6.83 -0.20 -9.72
N LEU A 71 -6.88 0.65 -8.68
CA LEU A 71 -7.66 0.37 -7.46
C LEU A 71 -9.16 0.21 -7.75
N ARG A 72 -9.70 0.95 -8.73
CA ARG A 72 -11.10 0.81 -9.14
C ARG A 72 -11.39 -0.47 -9.93
N ALA A 73 -10.40 -0.99 -10.64
CA ALA A 73 -10.53 -2.22 -11.41
C ALA A 73 -10.29 -3.49 -10.57
N MET A 74 -9.66 -3.36 -9.40
CA MET A 74 -9.40 -4.49 -8.53
C MET A 74 -10.70 -5.07 -7.95
N PRO A 75 -10.84 -6.41 -7.91
CA PRO A 75 -11.94 -7.09 -7.24
C PRO A 75 -12.01 -6.73 -5.74
N SER A 76 -13.19 -6.82 -5.14
CA SER A 76 -13.42 -6.48 -3.72
C SER A 76 -12.69 -7.39 -2.73
N ASN A 77 -12.31 -8.61 -3.15
CA ASN A 77 -11.59 -9.60 -2.34
C ASN A 77 -10.07 -9.46 -2.39
N VAL A 78 -9.56 -8.36 -2.96
CA VAL A 78 -8.13 -8.10 -3.07
C VAL A 78 -7.61 -7.37 -1.83
N THR A 79 -6.47 -7.84 -1.31
CA THR A 79 -5.70 -7.15 -0.27
C THR A 79 -4.61 -6.29 -0.92
N VAL A 80 -4.55 -5.02 -0.54
CA VAL A 80 -3.51 -4.09 -1.02
C VAL A 80 -2.78 -3.47 0.17
N TYR A 81 -1.52 -3.81 0.33
CA TYR A 81 -0.61 -3.20 1.30
C TYR A 81 0.02 -1.94 0.71
N ARG A 82 -0.08 -0.82 1.44
CA ARG A 82 0.45 0.49 1.01
C ARG A 82 1.80 0.74 1.67
N THR A 83 2.86 0.29 1.00
CA THR A 83 4.22 0.37 1.52
C THR A 83 5.24 0.48 0.37
N CYS A 84 6.51 0.27 0.59
CA CYS A 84 7.53 0.29 -0.45
C CYS A 84 7.74 -1.10 -1.05
N ILE A 85 7.73 -1.21 -2.38
CA ILE A 85 7.92 -2.48 -3.09
C ILE A 85 9.35 -3.02 -2.92
N ASP A 86 10.34 -2.14 -2.89
CA ASP A 86 11.74 -2.53 -2.86
C ASP A 86 12.32 -2.72 -1.45
N ASN A 87 11.54 -2.45 -0.39
CA ASN A 87 11.93 -2.70 0.99
C ASN A 87 11.68 -4.17 1.38
N ASP A 88 12.49 -4.66 2.32
CA ASP A 88 12.21 -5.91 3.00
C ASP A 88 10.99 -5.75 3.96
N PRO A 89 10.34 -6.87 4.34
CA PRO A 89 9.15 -6.80 5.18
C PRO A 89 9.35 -6.14 6.55
N ILE A 90 10.54 -6.25 7.15
CA ILE A 90 10.84 -5.64 8.46
C ILE A 90 10.93 -4.12 8.32
N SER A 91 11.63 -3.63 7.30
CA SER A 91 11.72 -2.19 6.98
C SER A 91 10.34 -1.60 6.72
N ASN A 92 9.48 -2.29 5.99
CA ASN A 92 8.11 -1.86 5.76
C ASN A 92 7.29 -1.75 7.06
N VAL A 93 7.47 -2.66 8.02
CA VAL A 93 6.80 -2.55 9.33
C VAL A 93 7.28 -1.31 10.09
N ILE A 94 8.57 -1.01 10.05
CA ILE A 94 9.13 0.20 10.67
C ILE A 94 8.52 1.47 10.05
N ASP A 95 8.38 1.50 8.73
CA ASP A 95 7.75 2.61 8.01
C ASP A 95 6.26 2.76 8.40
N TYR A 96 5.48 1.69 8.45
CA TYR A 96 4.10 1.71 8.93
C TYR A 96 3.98 2.23 10.36
N VAL A 97 4.86 1.76 11.27
CA VAL A 97 4.89 2.22 12.66
C VAL A 97 5.18 3.72 12.73
N SER A 98 6.12 4.20 11.94
CA SER A 98 6.49 5.62 11.86
C SER A 98 5.34 6.48 11.33
N ASP A 99 4.66 6.02 10.29
CA ASP A 99 3.49 6.71 9.71
C ASP A 99 2.33 6.79 10.71
N ILE A 100 2.04 5.72 11.44
CA ILE A 100 1.00 5.73 12.47
C ILE A 100 1.35 6.69 13.59
N LYS A 101 2.58 6.68 14.10
CA LYS A 101 3.05 7.63 15.13
C LYS A 101 2.93 9.08 14.67
N TYR A 102 3.27 9.35 13.41
CA TYR A 102 3.11 10.67 12.80
C TYR A 102 1.64 11.10 12.74
N LEU A 103 0.73 10.21 12.32
CA LEU A 103 -0.71 10.48 12.29
C LEU A 103 -1.26 10.73 13.70
N ILE A 104 -0.85 9.96 14.70
CA ILE A 104 -1.21 10.17 16.11
C ILE A 104 -0.74 11.54 16.57
N SER A 105 0.50 11.92 16.27
CA SER A 105 1.02 13.24 16.66
C SER A 105 0.24 14.40 16.04
N LYS A 106 -0.25 14.25 14.81
CA LYS A 106 -1.17 15.23 14.18
C LYS A 106 -2.54 15.24 14.83
N PHE A 107 -3.07 14.07 15.13
CA PHE A 107 -4.37 13.93 15.80
C PHE A 107 -4.37 14.61 17.17
N THR A 108 -3.36 14.35 18.01
CA THR A 108 -3.25 14.91 19.36
C THR A 108 -3.00 16.42 19.38
N ARG A 109 -2.34 16.98 18.35
CA ARG A 109 -2.10 18.45 18.22
C ARG A 109 -3.29 19.20 17.62
N ALA A 110 -4.27 18.48 17.06
CA ALA A 110 -5.43 19.13 16.45
C ALA A 110 -6.32 19.78 17.53
N ARG A 111 -6.71 21.05 17.30
CA ARG A 111 -7.63 21.79 18.21
C ARG A 111 -9.07 21.27 18.18
N SER A 112 -9.42 20.48 17.17
CA SER A 112 -10.73 19.83 17.04
C SER A 112 -10.55 18.38 16.67
N ILE A 113 -11.44 17.50 17.18
CA ILE A 113 -11.47 16.09 16.80
C ILE A 113 -11.71 15.99 15.30
N LYS A 114 -10.81 15.30 14.60
CA LYS A 114 -10.92 15.05 13.17
C LYS A 114 -11.16 13.55 12.92
N PRO A 115 -12.42 13.12 12.80
CA PRO A 115 -12.78 11.70 12.63
C PRO A 115 -12.05 11.01 11.48
N GLN A 116 -11.70 11.77 10.45
CA GLN A 116 -10.93 11.27 9.30
C GLN A 116 -9.53 10.77 9.68
N TRP A 117 -8.87 11.42 10.65
CA TRP A 117 -7.53 10.97 11.08
C TRP A 117 -7.60 9.75 11.96
N GLN A 118 -8.59 9.67 12.85
CA GLN A 118 -8.84 8.48 13.65
C GLN A 118 -9.14 7.28 12.73
N LYS A 119 -10.00 7.47 11.73
CA LYS A 119 -10.30 6.45 10.72
C LYS A 119 -9.04 6.04 9.94
N GLN A 120 -8.17 6.98 9.58
CA GLN A 120 -6.93 6.69 8.88
C GLN A 120 -5.95 5.93 9.76
N ILE A 121 -5.77 6.33 11.03
CA ILE A 121 -4.90 5.63 12.00
C ILE A 121 -5.36 4.18 12.13
N ASN A 122 -6.64 3.95 12.41
CA ASN A 122 -7.19 2.62 12.60
C ASN A 122 -7.05 1.76 11.34
N ARG A 123 -7.33 2.32 10.16
CA ARG A 123 -7.14 1.62 8.88
C ARG A 123 -5.69 1.20 8.67
N THR A 124 -4.73 2.10 8.91
CA THR A 124 -3.30 1.82 8.72
C THR A 124 -2.82 0.79 9.73
N TYR A 125 -3.32 0.83 10.97
CA TYR A 125 -3.00 -0.16 12.00
C TYR A 125 -3.51 -1.56 11.64
N VAL A 126 -4.75 -1.68 11.16
CA VAL A 126 -5.32 -2.97 10.70
C VAL A 126 -4.56 -3.51 9.48
N GLU A 127 -4.18 -2.63 8.55
CA GLU A 127 -3.35 -3.00 7.39
C GLU A 127 -1.98 -3.53 7.84
N LEU A 128 -1.32 -2.85 8.78
CA LEU A 128 -0.06 -3.29 9.37
C LEU A 128 -0.18 -4.65 10.08
N GLN A 129 -1.24 -4.85 10.86
CA GLN A 129 -1.49 -6.14 11.51
C GLN A 129 -1.60 -7.27 10.50
N SER A 130 -2.42 -7.08 9.46
CA SER A 130 -2.57 -8.04 8.37
C SER A 130 -1.25 -8.30 7.62
N TYR A 131 -0.43 -7.26 7.42
CA TYR A 131 0.88 -7.37 6.79
C TYR A 131 1.85 -8.23 7.60
N ILE A 132 1.91 -8.02 8.93
CA ILE A 132 2.73 -8.81 9.86
C ILE A 132 2.32 -10.27 9.84
N GLU A 133 1.02 -10.55 9.83
CA GLU A 133 0.46 -11.90 9.77
C GLU A 133 0.79 -12.58 8.43
N PHE A 134 0.63 -11.86 7.32
CA PHE A 134 0.92 -12.37 5.98
C PHE A 134 2.39 -12.82 5.83
N TYR A 135 3.34 -12.01 6.29
CA TYR A 135 4.76 -12.32 6.23
C TYR A 135 5.25 -13.20 7.39
N LYS A 136 4.38 -13.56 8.35
CA LYS A 136 4.71 -14.36 9.55
C LYS A 136 5.94 -13.82 10.28
N LEU A 137 6.00 -12.51 10.48
CA LEU A 137 7.18 -11.86 11.04
C LEU A 137 7.50 -12.35 12.44
N ASP A 138 8.79 -12.60 12.71
CA ASP A 138 9.26 -13.08 14.01
C ASP A 138 8.95 -12.04 15.11
N LYS A 139 8.25 -12.53 16.15
CA LYS A 139 7.87 -11.75 17.34
C LYS A 139 9.06 -11.20 18.15
N ARG A 140 10.25 -11.71 17.89
CA ARG A 140 11.49 -11.28 18.55
C ARG A 140 12.09 -10.01 17.92
N THR A 141 11.66 -9.64 16.72
CA THR A 141 12.18 -8.47 16.01
C THR A 141 11.82 -7.17 16.71
N THR A 142 12.69 -6.17 16.58
CA THR A 142 12.43 -4.82 17.08
C THR A 142 11.18 -4.22 16.45
N ALA A 143 10.96 -4.45 15.14
CA ALA A 143 9.78 -4.01 14.41
C ALA A 143 8.49 -4.57 15.03
N TYR A 144 8.44 -5.86 15.36
CA TYR A 144 7.27 -6.45 16.02
C TYR A 144 7.02 -5.86 17.42
N ARG A 145 8.09 -5.63 18.21
CA ARG A 145 7.97 -4.97 19.52
C ARG A 145 7.42 -3.56 19.39
N GLN A 146 7.88 -2.79 18.43
CA GLN A 146 7.36 -1.45 18.15
C GLN A 146 5.89 -1.48 17.71
N PHE A 147 5.49 -2.44 16.87
CA PHE A 147 4.09 -2.66 16.53
C PHE A 147 3.22 -2.92 17.77
N LYS A 148 3.67 -3.77 18.69
CA LYS A 148 2.92 -4.05 19.93
C LYS A 148 2.75 -2.82 20.81
N GLN A 149 3.72 -1.93 20.86
CA GLN A 149 3.64 -0.67 21.61
C GLN A 149 2.62 0.31 21.00
N LEU A 150 2.33 0.22 19.68
CA LEU A 150 1.37 1.12 19.04
C LEU A 150 -0.02 1.05 19.67
N PHE A 151 -0.48 -0.12 20.06
CA PHE A 151 -1.81 -0.26 20.67
C PHE A 151 -1.92 0.59 21.95
N THR A 152 -0.91 0.54 22.82
CA THR A 152 -0.87 1.38 24.03
C THR A 152 -0.85 2.87 23.67
N ILE A 153 -0.01 3.26 22.70
CA ILE A 153 0.08 4.66 22.25
C ILE A 153 -1.25 5.15 21.68
N MET A 154 -1.92 4.34 20.88
CA MET A 154 -3.24 4.67 20.29
C MET A 154 -4.31 4.80 21.37
N PHE A 155 -4.30 3.92 22.36
CA PHE A 155 -5.22 3.95 23.50
C PHE A 155 -5.04 5.23 24.33
N GLU A 156 -3.80 5.54 24.72
CA GLU A 156 -3.45 6.77 25.46
C GLU A 156 -3.82 8.04 24.70
N ALA A 157 -3.64 8.02 23.37
CA ALA A 157 -4.01 9.13 22.49
C ALA A 157 -5.52 9.23 22.20
N LYS A 158 -6.34 8.29 22.71
CA LYS A 158 -7.79 8.20 22.44
C LYS A 158 -8.11 8.10 20.94
N CYS A 159 -7.29 7.35 20.20
CA CYS A 159 -7.44 7.14 18.75
C CYS A 159 -8.17 5.84 18.41
N LEU A 160 -8.49 5.02 19.41
CA LEU A 160 -9.24 3.75 19.26
C LEU A 160 -10.72 3.98 19.34
#